data_fd4ead084812af8976843a8bc7c8e982
#
_entry.id   fd4ead084812af8976843a8bc7c8e982
#
_cell.length_a   1.000
_cell.length_b   1.000
_cell.length_c   1.000
_cell.angle_alpha   90.00
_cell.angle_beta   90.00
_cell.angle_gamma   90.00
#
_symmetry.space_group_name_H-M   'P 1'
#
loop_
_entity.id
_entity.type
_entity.pdbx_description
1 polymer ?
#
loop_
_entity_poly.entity_id
_entity_poly.type
_entity_poly.pdbx_seq_one_letter_code
_entity_poly.pdbx_strand_id
1 'polypeptide(L)'
;GLSEDYVKPTIGPDGAITYGFFAMSEDGSDLPDSLGGYELDWTLCEPVGRGNFVFAEKEYRGIPTLQSRYMSADTPEEEAQLERFASCGGEYADVPLLIFDVRSNPGGSDWWFMEWFNGWTGQYAQPHKCTGHRYSQIGCDFLDYPDEAMGTWQVSSRPGRWVEREGLTFLLTDAATASAGEDVLLDLHTVENTLVVGVNTGGCSLVPDNFTCYLPNTGLPIFFGTGLGFYETMENRDTVGYAPDLWVNPPDALDAVARMCEYYGLRG
;
A
#
# COMPACT_ATOMS: atom_id res chain seq x y z
N GLY A 1 1.37 -10.35 -30.51
CA GLY A 1 2.13 -9.24 -29.96
C GLY A 1 2.49 -9.54 -28.52
N LEU A 2 3.52 -8.93 -28.00
CA LEU A 2 3.74 -8.89 -26.55
C LEU A 2 2.46 -8.34 -25.93
N SER A 3 1.93 -9.05 -24.94
CA SER A 3 0.80 -8.54 -24.19
C SER A 3 1.25 -7.24 -23.49
N GLU A 4 0.41 -6.20 -23.54
CA GLU A 4 0.61 -4.96 -22.78
C GLU A 4 0.75 -5.23 -21.28
N ASP A 5 0.36 -6.46 -20.86
CA ASP A 5 0.44 -6.91 -19.48
C ASP A 5 1.89 -7.01 -18.96
N TYR A 6 2.88 -7.19 -19.82
CA TYR A 6 4.28 -7.39 -19.42
C TYR A 6 5.18 -6.15 -19.64
N VAL A 7 4.80 -5.23 -20.52
CA VAL A 7 5.58 -4.01 -20.79
C VAL A 7 5.09 -2.91 -19.87
N LYS A 8 5.95 -2.47 -18.96
CA LYS A 8 5.59 -1.51 -17.91
C LYS A 8 6.48 -0.28 -17.93
N PRO A 9 5.96 0.92 -17.60
CA PRO A 9 6.80 2.09 -17.36
C PRO A 9 7.69 1.83 -16.15
N THR A 10 8.97 2.19 -16.27
CA THR A 10 9.99 1.95 -15.24
C THR A 10 10.99 3.11 -15.18
N ILE A 11 11.87 3.06 -14.19
CA ILE A 11 13.01 3.98 -14.04
C ILE A 11 14.26 3.28 -14.57
N GLY A 12 14.84 3.81 -15.63
CA GLY A 12 16.04 3.27 -16.25
C GLY A 12 17.31 3.41 -15.39
N PRO A 13 18.43 2.82 -15.85
CA PRO A 13 19.71 2.88 -15.14
C PRO A 13 20.26 4.30 -14.98
N ASP A 14 19.90 5.21 -15.89
CA ASP A 14 20.26 6.62 -15.87
C ASP A 14 19.28 7.49 -15.06
N GLY A 15 18.17 6.94 -14.60
CA GLY A 15 17.11 7.65 -13.89
C GLY A 15 15.96 8.17 -14.76
N ALA A 16 16.06 8.06 -16.09
CA ALA A 16 14.97 8.45 -16.98
C ALA A 16 13.80 7.46 -16.92
N ILE A 17 12.57 7.95 -17.12
CA ILE A 17 11.41 7.08 -17.31
C ILE A 17 11.55 6.37 -18.66
N THR A 18 11.44 5.06 -18.66
CA THR A 18 11.53 4.17 -19.81
C THR A 18 10.52 3.03 -19.70
N TYR A 19 10.68 1.97 -20.50
CA TYR A 19 9.84 0.77 -20.44
C TYR A 19 10.72 -0.46 -20.23
N GLY A 20 10.22 -1.41 -19.41
CA GLY A 20 10.86 -2.67 -19.11
C GLY A 20 9.87 -3.83 -19.11
N PHE A 21 10.41 -5.06 -19.03
CA PHE A 21 9.61 -6.27 -18.92
C PHE A 21 9.53 -6.67 -17.45
N PHE A 22 8.32 -6.84 -16.92
CA PHE A 22 8.08 -7.23 -15.55
C PHE A 22 7.10 -8.39 -15.49
N ALA A 23 7.39 -9.33 -14.61
CA ALA A 23 6.51 -10.43 -14.28
C ALA A 23 6.46 -10.64 -12.77
N MET A 24 5.26 -10.89 -12.28
CA MET A 24 4.99 -11.29 -10.90
C MET A 24 5.04 -12.81 -10.82
N SER A 25 6.24 -13.39 -10.93
CA SER A 25 6.47 -14.84 -10.81
C SER A 25 7.50 -15.09 -9.72
N GLU A 26 7.30 -16.14 -8.94
CA GLU A 26 8.22 -16.49 -7.84
C GLU A 26 9.58 -16.99 -8.35
N ASP A 27 9.61 -17.73 -9.46
CA ASP A 27 10.83 -18.34 -9.99
C ASP A 27 11.05 -18.16 -11.51
N GLY A 28 10.09 -17.52 -12.19
CA GLY A 28 10.17 -17.29 -13.63
C GLY A 28 10.02 -18.54 -14.51
N SER A 29 9.67 -19.69 -13.93
CA SER A 29 9.66 -20.98 -14.64
C SER A 29 8.65 -21.07 -15.79
N ASP A 30 7.62 -20.24 -15.77
CA ASP A 30 6.52 -20.17 -16.75
C ASP A 30 6.66 -18.99 -17.72
N LEU A 31 7.75 -18.22 -17.62
CA LEU A 31 8.00 -17.08 -18.49
C LEU A 31 8.76 -17.53 -19.77
N PRO A 32 8.40 -16.98 -20.94
CA PRO A 32 9.14 -17.31 -22.16
C PRO A 32 10.51 -16.62 -22.18
N ASP A 33 11.57 -17.36 -22.52
CA ASP A 33 12.93 -16.81 -22.65
C ASP A 33 13.04 -15.83 -23.83
N SER A 34 12.17 -15.98 -24.82
CA SER A 34 12.19 -15.12 -26.02
C SER A 34 10.82 -14.95 -26.63
N LEU A 35 10.61 -13.83 -27.32
CA LEU A 35 9.40 -13.56 -28.10
C LEU A 35 9.77 -12.95 -29.45
N GLY A 36 9.29 -13.56 -30.53
CA GLY A 36 9.53 -13.03 -31.89
C GLY A 36 11.00 -12.96 -32.28
N GLY A 37 11.87 -13.76 -31.63
CA GLY A 37 13.31 -13.78 -31.90
C GLY A 37 14.14 -12.80 -31.07
N TYR A 38 13.50 -12.09 -30.14
CA TYR A 38 14.16 -11.23 -29.15
C TYR A 38 14.26 -11.98 -27.82
N GLU A 39 15.44 -12.00 -27.23
CA GLU A 39 15.61 -12.44 -25.83
C GLU A 39 14.92 -11.45 -24.90
N LEU A 40 14.24 -11.97 -23.88
CA LEU A 40 13.51 -11.17 -22.91
C LEU A 40 14.29 -11.18 -21.59
N ASP A 41 14.56 -9.99 -21.07
CA ASP A 41 15.16 -9.79 -19.76
C ASP A 41 14.05 -9.50 -18.75
N TRP A 42 13.66 -10.55 -18.00
CA TRP A 42 12.58 -10.45 -17.04
C TRP A 42 13.08 -9.96 -15.69
N THR A 43 12.39 -8.96 -15.14
CA THR A 43 12.56 -8.57 -13.75
C THR A 43 11.61 -9.37 -12.88
N LEU A 44 12.16 -10.24 -12.04
CA LEU A 44 11.40 -10.94 -11.00
C LEU A 44 11.23 -10.01 -9.80
N CYS A 45 10.02 -10.00 -9.21
CA CYS A 45 9.61 -8.99 -8.25
C CYS A 45 9.50 -9.59 -6.84
N GLU A 46 10.61 -9.67 -6.12
CA GLU A 46 10.66 -10.18 -4.75
C GLU A 46 10.38 -9.10 -3.70
N PRO A 47 9.58 -9.40 -2.64
CA PRO A 47 9.41 -8.49 -1.50
C PRO A 47 10.72 -8.24 -0.75
N VAL A 48 10.84 -7.06 -0.13
CA VAL A 48 12.07 -6.70 0.61
C VAL A 48 12.15 -7.29 2.01
N GLY A 49 11.03 -7.81 2.54
CA GLY A 49 10.91 -8.31 3.90
C GLY A 49 10.67 -7.22 4.95
N ARG A 50 10.09 -7.61 6.09
CA ARG A 50 9.69 -6.67 7.15
C ARG A 50 10.86 -6.01 7.88
N GLY A 51 11.98 -6.70 8.03
CA GLY A 51 13.06 -6.24 8.90
C GLY A 51 12.74 -6.40 10.39
N ASN A 52 13.36 -5.58 11.24
CA ASN A 52 13.30 -5.64 12.70
C ASN A 52 12.70 -4.38 13.35
N PHE A 53 11.91 -3.64 12.64
CA PHE A 53 11.21 -2.44 13.11
C PHE A 53 9.83 -2.35 12.46
N VAL A 54 8.90 -1.64 13.09
CA VAL A 54 7.56 -1.38 12.55
C VAL A 54 7.49 -0.02 11.86
N PHE A 55 8.18 0.98 12.39
CA PHE A 55 8.34 2.30 11.77
C PHE A 55 9.74 2.86 12.00
N ALA A 56 10.29 3.55 11.00
CA ALA A 56 11.55 4.24 11.10
C ALA A 56 11.60 5.47 10.18
N GLU A 57 12.22 6.53 10.70
CA GLU A 57 12.58 7.73 9.95
C GLU A 57 14.01 7.61 9.50
N LYS A 58 14.26 7.80 8.22
CA LYS A 58 15.60 7.72 7.61
C LYS A 58 15.79 8.84 6.59
N GLU A 59 16.99 8.93 6.09
CA GLU A 59 17.35 9.74 4.93
C GLU A 59 18.03 8.83 3.91
N TYR A 60 17.60 8.89 2.67
CA TYR A 60 18.23 8.17 1.58
C TYR A 60 18.74 9.15 0.53
N ARG A 61 20.06 9.30 0.41
CA ARG A 61 20.73 10.25 -0.51
C ARG A 61 20.20 11.68 -0.38
N GLY A 62 19.96 12.16 0.83
CA GLY A 62 19.42 13.49 1.11
C GLY A 62 17.90 13.59 1.01
N ILE A 63 17.18 12.50 0.72
CA ILE A 63 15.73 12.48 0.64
C ILE A 63 15.16 11.92 1.94
N PRO A 64 14.31 12.67 2.68
CA PRO A 64 13.59 12.15 3.83
C PRO A 64 12.78 10.91 3.45
N THR A 65 12.95 9.85 4.24
CA THR A 65 12.38 8.53 3.95
C THR A 65 11.69 7.97 5.19
N LEU A 66 10.38 7.81 5.11
CA LEU A 66 9.57 7.17 6.14
C LEU A 66 9.34 5.72 5.77
N GLN A 67 9.71 4.79 6.64
CA GLN A 67 9.53 3.36 6.42
C GLN A 67 8.52 2.81 7.41
N SER A 68 7.38 2.37 6.93
CA SER A 68 6.37 1.64 7.72
C SER A 68 6.34 0.20 7.27
N ARG A 69 6.71 -0.73 8.18
CA ARG A 69 6.81 -2.17 7.90
C ARG A 69 5.69 -2.99 8.53
N TYR A 70 5.01 -2.42 9.50
CA TYR A 70 3.85 -3.04 10.14
C TYR A 70 3.06 -1.99 10.93
N MET A 71 1.76 -2.11 10.95
CA MET A 71 0.88 -1.18 11.68
C MET A 71 0.24 -1.86 12.91
N SER A 72 0.97 -2.78 13.53
CA SER A 72 0.65 -3.40 14.82
C SER A 72 1.91 -3.55 15.65
N ALA A 73 1.80 -3.51 16.96
CA ALA A 73 2.90 -3.64 17.89
C ALA A 73 2.74 -4.90 18.75
N ASP A 74 3.82 -5.65 18.88
CA ASP A 74 3.92 -6.79 19.76
C ASP A 74 4.76 -6.49 21.03
N THR A 75 5.49 -5.37 20.99
CA THR A 75 6.38 -4.93 22.08
C THR A 75 6.18 -3.44 22.40
N PRO A 76 6.52 -2.97 23.62
CA PRO A 76 6.46 -1.55 23.96
C PRO A 76 7.36 -0.67 23.07
N GLU A 77 8.47 -1.21 22.57
CA GLU A 77 9.37 -0.51 21.66
C GLU A 77 8.72 -0.28 20.29
N GLU A 78 7.99 -1.27 19.79
CA GLU A 78 7.21 -1.14 18.55
C GLU A 78 6.03 -0.18 18.72
N GLU A 79 5.35 -0.22 19.86
CA GLU A 79 4.28 0.73 20.18
C GLU A 79 4.81 2.17 20.18
N ALA A 80 5.96 2.43 20.79
CA ALA A 80 6.59 3.76 20.75
C ALA A 80 6.96 4.20 19.32
N GLN A 81 7.37 3.27 18.44
CA GLN A 81 7.60 3.58 17.03
C GLN A 81 6.30 3.96 16.32
N LEU A 82 5.19 3.28 16.57
CA LEU A 82 3.88 3.62 15.99
C LEU A 82 3.33 4.93 16.53
N GLU A 83 3.50 5.23 17.81
CA GLU A 83 3.16 6.54 18.39
C GLU A 83 3.98 7.67 17.73
N ARG A 84 5.27 7.43 17.49
CA ARG A 84 6.12 8.36 16.72
C ARG A 84 5.60 8.51 15.30
N PHE A 85 5.23 7.41 14.63
CA PHE A 85 4.64 7.43 13.30
C PHE A 85 3.42 8.35 13.27
N ALA A 86 2.42 8.11 14.12
CA ALA A 86 1.19 8.90 14.16
C ALA A 86 1.44 10.40 14.40
N SER A 87 2.45 10.74 15.22
CA SER A 87 2.68 12.12 15.67
C SER A 87 3.60 12.95 14.77
N CYS A 88 4.42 12.34 13.89
CA CYS A 88 5.45 13.07 13.14
C CYS A 88 4.95 13.75 11.85
N GLY A 89 3.71 13.52 11.42
CA GLY A 89 3.23 14.00 10.13
C GLY A 89 3.47 15.49 9.87
N GLY A 90 3.22 16.34 10.86
CA GLY A 90 3.43 17.78 10.74
C GLY A 90 4.88 18.22 10.47
N GLU A 91 5.86 17.40 10.82
CA GLU A 91 7.28 17.69 10.56
C GLU A 91 7.62 17.57 9.06
N TYR A 92 6.78 16.86 8.30
CA TYR A 92 6.94 16.63 6.86
C TYR A 92 6.00 17.47 5.99
N ALA A 93 5.19 18.36 6.60
CA ALA A 93 4.19 19.15 5.89
C ALA A 93 4.79 20.01 4.76
N ASP A 94 5.94 20.65 4.98
CA ASP A 94 6.60 21.53 4.04
C ASP A 94 7.79 20.88 3.29
N VAL A 95 7.99 19.57 3.46
CA VAL A 95 9.09 18.86 2.79
C VAL A 95 8.79 18.73 1.29
N PRO A 96 9.66 19.27 0.40
CA PRO A 96 9.39 19.31 -1.03
C PRO A 96 9.53 17.94 -1.72
N LEU A 97 10.26 17.01 -1.11
CA LEU A 97 10.50 15.68 -1.65
C LEU A 97 10.51 14.66 -0.52
N LEU A 98 9.62 13.67 -0.58
CA LEU A 98 9.42 12.64 0.45
C LEU A 98 9.36 11.24 -0.17
N ILE A 99 10.02 10.27 0.45
CA ILE A 99 9.79 8.85 0.19
C ILE A 99 8.98 8.26 1.35
N PHE A 100 7.83 7.67 1.02
CA PHE A 100 7.05 6.87 1.95
C PHE A 100 7.14 5.39 1.54
N ASP A 101 7.74 4.55 2.36
CA ASP A 101 8.10 3.17 2.01
C ASP A 101 7.27 2.18 2.83
N VAL A 102 6.26 1.58 2.18
CA VAL A 102 5.38 0.55 2.76
C VAL A 102 5.66 -0.84 2.19
N ARG A 103 6.79 -1.03 1.52
CA ARG A 103 7.16 -2.36 1.03
C ARG A 103 7.19 -3.36 2.18
N SER A 104 6.61 -4.53 1.94
CA SER A 104 6.47 -5.63 2.93
C SER A 104 5.72 -5.24 4.21
N ASN A 105 4.81 -4.29 4.13
CA ASN A 105 3.88 -3.95 5.20
C ASN A 105 2.57 -4.73 5.01
N PRO A 106 2.28 -5.76 5.81
CA PRO A 106 1.07 -6.57 5.67
C PRO A 106 -0.18 -5.92 6.25
N GLY A 107 -0.08 -4.68 6.76
CA GLY A 107 -1.20 -3.94 7.35
C GLY A 107 -1.13 -3.83 8.88
N GLY A 108 -2.29 -3.94 9.50
CA GLY A 108 -2.53 -3.67 10.91
C GLY A 108 -3.63 -2.63 11.09
N SER A 109 -3.47 -1.67 11.99
CA SER A 109 -4.39 -0.55 12.17
C SER A 109 -4.00 0.62 11.28
N ASP A 110 -4.88 1.00 10.36
CA ASP A 110 -4.74 2.19 9.50
C ASP A 110 -4.76 3.50 10.29
N TRP A 111 -5.26 3.47 11.54
CA TRP A 111 -5.32 4.63 12.42
C TRP A 111 -3.96 5.36 12.54
N TRP A 112 -2.85 4.62 12.61
CA TRP A 112 -1.51 5.21 12.72
C TRP A 112 -1.15 6.08 11.52
N PHE A 113 -1.46 5.59 10.34
CA PHE A 113 -1.25 6.35 9.10
C PHE A 113 -2.24 7.51 8.98
N MET A 114 -3.50 7.32 9.36
CA MET A 114 -4.51 8.38 9.31
C MET A 114 -4.14 9.57 10.19
N GLU A 115 -3.60 9.35 11.40
CA GLU A 115 -3.12 10.42 12.27
C GLU A 115 -1.88 11.11 11.67
N TRP A 116 -0.92 10.33 11.12
CA TRP A 116 0.21 10.89 10.40
C TRP A 116 -0.26 11.75 9.22
N PHE A 117 -1.16 11.25 8.40
CA PHE A 117 -1.70 11.93 7.23
C PHE A 117 -2.41 13.24 7.60
N ASN A 118 -3.19 13.21 8.67
CA ASN A 118 -3.84 14.40 9.21
C ASN A 118 -2.82 15.45 9.69
N GLY A 119 -1.77 15.01 10.38
CA GLY A 119 -0.66 15.90 10.76
C GLY A 119 0.07 16.49 9.54
N TRP A 120 0.28 15.69 8.49
CA TRP A 120 0.98 16.06 7.28
C TRP A 120 0.20 17.02 6.37
N THR A 121 -1.11 16.81 6.23
CA THR A 121 -1.97 17.56 5.26
C THR A 121 -2.98 18.50 5.93
N GLY A 122 -3.14 18.42 7.25
CA GLY A 122 -4.18 19.15 7.99
C GLY A 122 -5.59 18.57 7.85
N GLN A 123 -5.77 17.40 7.24
CA GLN A 123 -7.06 16.74 7.07
C GLN A 123 -6.89 15.22 6.99
N TYR A 124 -7.95 14.46 7.28
CA TYR A 124 -7.96 13.02 7.08
C TYR A 124 -8.13 12.68 5.61
N ALA A 125 -7.45 11.62 5.18
CA ALA A 125 -7.60 11.08 3.84
C ALA A 125 -9.06 10.67 3.57
N GLN A 126 -9.48 10.84 2.33
CA GLN A 126 -10.82 10.47 1.90
C GLN A 126 -10.79 9.93 0.47
N PRO A 127 -10.32 8.70 0.27
CA PRO A 127 -10.44 8.04 -1.02
C PRO A 127 -11.91 7.77 -1.36
N HIS A 128 -12.21 7.63 -2.65
CA HIS A 128 -13.53 7.14 -3.05
C HIS A 128 -13.67 5.70 -2.58
N LYS A 129 -14.68 5.45 -1.74
CA LYS A 129 -14.92 4.14 -1.14
C LYS A 129 -16.41 3.82 -1.14
N CYS A 130 -16.73 2.61 -1.54
CA CYS A 130 -18.06 2.02 -1.35
C CYS A 130 -17.93 0.81 -0.45
N THR A 131 -18.69 0.77 0.63
CA THR A 131 -18.67 -0.35 1.58
C THR A 131 -20.04 -0.99 1.70
N GLY A 132 -20.06 -2.32 1.80
CA GLY A 132 -21.25 -3.07 2.11
C GLY A 132 -21.00 -3.96 3.33
N HIS A 133 -21.79 -3.77 4.40
CA HIS A 133 -21.74 -4.61 5.60
C HIS A 133 -22.99 -5.47 5.68
N ARG A 134 -22.81 -6.75 5.88
CA ARG A 134 -23.92 -7.67 6.19
C ARG A 134 -24.07 -7.75 7.70
N TYR A 135 -25.24 -7.40 8.20
CA TYR A 135 -25.59 -7.58 9.59
C TYR A 135 -25.84 -9.07 9.88
N SER A 136 -24.79 -9.77 10.25
CA SER A 136 -24.85 -11.13 10.78
C SER A 136 -24.97 -11.09 12.31
N GLN A 137 -25.37 -12.21 12.94
CA GLN A 137 -25.38 -12.29 14.41
C GLN A 137 -24.03 -11.90 15.00
N ILE A 138 -22.94 -12.41 14.44
CA ILE A 138 -21.57 -12.08 14.90
C ILE A 138 -21.25 -10.59 14.69
N GLY A 139 -21.66 -10.00 13.55
CA GLY A 139 -21.49 -8.57 13.32
C GLY A 139 -22.28 -7.72 14.31
N CYS A 140 -23.51 -8.11 14.65
CA CYS A 140 -24.31 -7.44 15.68
C CYS A 140 -23.64 -7.53 17.05
N ASP A 141 -23.16 -8.71 17.43
CA ASP A 141 -22.54 -8.94 18.72
C ASP A 141 -21.19 -8.20 18.89
N PHE A 142 -20.40 -8.09 17.82
CA PHE A 142 -19.07 -7.46 17.87
C PHE A 142 -19.04 -5.97 17.55
N LEU A 143 -19.95 -5.51 16.66
CA LEU A 143 -19.98 -4.11 16.20
C LEU A 143 -21.13 -3.30 16.82
N ASP A 144 -21.83 -3.88 17.78
CA ASP A 144 -22.96 -3.27 18.48
C ASP A 144 -24.06 -2.76 17.52
N TYR A 145 -24.31 -3.55 16.46
CA TYR A 145 -25.36 -3.26 15.51
C TYR A 145 -26.75 -3.64 16.09
N PRO A 146 -27.80 -2.93 15.73
CA PRO A 146 -29.14 -3.24 16.23
C PRO A 146 -29.65 -4.58 15.71
N ASP A 147 -30.22 -5.41 16.58
CA ASP A 147 -30.73 -6.76 16.27
C ASP A 147 -31.74 -6.77 15.12
N GLU A 148 -32.55 -5.72 14.99
CA GLU A 148 -33.54 -5.58 13.91
C GLU A 148 -32.92 -5.45 12.51
N ALA A 149 -31.62 -5.10 12.44
CA ALA A 149 -30.89 -5.04 11.18
C ALA A 149 -30.40 -6.42 10.70
N MET A 150 -30.48 -7.45 11.55
CA MET A 150 -29.94 -8.78 11.25
C MET A 150 -30.45 -9.34 9.91
N GLY A 151 -29.53 -9.86 9.12
CA GLY A 151 -29.81 -10.44 7.80
C GLY A 151 -29.91 -9.42 6.66
N THR A 152 -29.84 -8.11 6.95
CA THR A 152 -29.84 -7.05 5.91
C THR A 152 -28.42 -6.67 5.50
N TRP A 153 -28.31 -5.93 4.40
CA TRP A 153 -27.08 -5.27 3.97
C TRP A 153 -27.21 -3.77 4.15
N GLN A 154 -26.21 -3.16 4.75
CA GLN A 154 -26.02 -1.72 4.72
C GLN A 154 -24.94 -1.38 3.70
N VAL A 155 -25.27 -0.54 2.73
CA VAL A 155 -24.33 -0.05 1.72
C VAL A 155 -24.15 1.44 1.93
N SER A 156 -22.90 1.88 1.95
CA SER A 156 -22.53 3.29 1.98
C SER A 156 -21.54 3.60 0.87
N SER A 157 -21.60 4.80 0.33
CA SER A 157 -20.62 5.29 -0.64
C SER A 157 -20.15 6.68 -0.22
N ARG A 158 -18.86 6.89 -0.25
CA ARG A 158 -18.21 8.16 0.08
C ARG A 158 -17.38 8.61 -1.12
N PRO A 159 -17.65 9.79 -1.69
CA PRO A 159 -16.83 10.33 -2.78
C PRO A 159 -15.41 10.64 -2.28
N GLY A 160 -14.44 10.54 -3.18
CA GLY A 160 -13.07 10.96 -2.92
C GLY A 160 -12.94 12.47 -2.74
N ARG A 161 -11.92 12.88 -1.98
CA ARG A 161 -11.52 14.28 -1.84
C ARG A 161 -10.02 14.38 -2.10
N TRP A 162 -9.64 15.28 -3.00
CA TRP A 162 -8.25 15.55 -3.33
C TRP A 162 -7.60 16.50 -2.32
N VAL A 163 -6.33 16.29 -2.10
CA VAL A 163 -5.45 17.13 -1.30
C VAL A 163 -4.43 17.76 -2.23
N GLU A 164 -4.49 19.06 -2.40
CA GLU A 164 -3.49 19.83 -3.15
C GLU A 164 -2.19 19.92 -2.36
N ARG A 165 -1.06 19.63 -3.00
CA ARG A 165 0.25 19.71 -2.41
C ARG A 165 1.32 20.01 -3.46
N GLU A 166 2.23 20.95 -3.17
CA GLU A 166 3.33 21.30 -4.08
C GLU A 166 4.49 20.28 -4.05
N GLY A 167 4.73 19.64 -2.90
CA GLY A 167 5.81 18.65 -2.74
C GLY A 167 5.51 17.33 -3.48
N LEU A 168 6.56 16.67 -3.98
CA LEU A 168 6.49 15.37 -4.62
C LEU A 168 6.69 14.25 -3.59
N THR A 169 5.81 13.26 -3.60
CA THR A 169 5.87 12.08 -2.73
C THR A 169 6.03 10.82 -3.57
N PHE A 170 7.02 10.00 -3.24
CA PHE A 170 7.17 8.65 -3.77
C PHE A 170 6.67 7.63 -2.74
N LEU A 171 5.67 6.86 -3.12
CA LEU A 171 5.21 5.71 -2.33
C LEU A 171 5.85 4.44 -2.86
N LEU A 172 6.59 3.70 -2.03
CA LEU A 172 7.19 2.44 -2.44
C LEU A 172 6.34 1.26 -1.97
N THR A 173 6.01 0.36 -2.91
CA THR A 173 5.16 -0.83 -2.68
C THR A 173 5.84 -2.11 -3.16
N ASP A 174 5.39 -3.25 -2.62
CA ASP A 174 5.73 -4.59 -3.11
C ASP A 174 4.57 -5.58 -2.93
N ALA A 175 4.74 -6.82 -3.40
CA ALA A 175 3.70 -7.84 -3.35
C ALA A 175 3.31 -8.30 -1.92
N ALA A 176 4.07 -7.92 -0.90
CA ALA A 176 3.74 -8.18 0.50
C ALA A 176 3.14 -6.95 1.21
N THR A 177 2.94 -5.84 0.48
CA THR A 177 2.14 -4.70 0.94
C THR A 177 0.66 -5.09 0.89
N ALA A 178 -0.04 -5.14 2.02
CA ALA A 178 -1.41 -5.68 2.09
C ALA A 178 -2.27 -4.97 3.14
N SER A 179 -3.60 -5.11 3.04
CA SER A 179 -4.57 -4.60 4.02
C SER A 179 -4.35 -3.10 4.32
N ALA A 180 -4.18 -2.68 5.57
CA ALA A 180 -3.90 -1.27 5.90
C ALA A 180 -2.64 -0.72 5.20
N GLY A 181 -1.69 -1.57 4.77
CA GLY A 181 -0.59 -1.16 3.88
C GLY A 181 -1.08 -0.70 2.50
N GLU A 182 -2.16 -1.30 2.00
CA GLU A 182 -2.82 -0.87 0.76
C GLU A 182 -3.69 0.37 0.97
N ASP A 183 -4.27 0.54 2.16
CA ASP A 183 -5.01 1.77 2.50
C ASP A 183 -4.07 3.00 2.42
N VAL A 184 -2.78 2.87 2.79
CA VAL A 184 -1.78 3.93 2.58
C VAL A 184 -1.68 4.34 1.12
N LEU A 185 -1.67 3.37 0.19
CA LEU A 185 -1.63 3.66 -1.25
C LEU A 185 -2.90 4.40 -1.68
N LEU A 186 -4.06 3.91 -1.29
CA LEU A 186 -5.35 4.49 -1.64
C LEU A 186 -5.53 5.91 -1.08
N ASP A 187 -5.04 6.14 0.13
CA ASP A 187 -5.08 7.44 0.78
C ASP A 187 -4.09 8.42 0.13
N LEU A 188 -2.86 8.00 -0.16
CA LEU A 188 -1.87 8.83 -0.84
C LEU A 188 -2.22 9.11 -2.30
N HIS A 189 -2.98 8.24 -2.97
CA HIS A 189 -3.56 8.55 -4.29
C HIS A 189 -4.52 9.74 -4.27
N THR A 190 -5.02 10.14 -3.10
CA THR A 190 -5.82 11.37 -2.97
C THR A 190 -4.97 12.64 -2.89
N VAL A 191 -3.65 12.51 -2.81
CA VAL A 191 -2.71 13.65 -2.71
C VAL A 191 -2.09 13.92 -4.07
N GLU A 192 -2.15 15.16 -4.54
CA GLU A 192 -1.46 15.58 -5.76
C GLU A 192 0.05 15.33 -5.67
N ASN A 193 0.68 15.10 -6.83
CA ASN A 193 2.12 14.86 -6.93
C ASN A 193 2.59 13.62 -6.11
N THR A 194 1.76 12.59 -6.00
CA THR A 194 2.18 11.27 -5.51
C THR A 194 2.45 10.33 -6.67
N LEU A 195 3.59 9.63 -6.63
CA LEU A 195 3.96 8.58 -7.56
C LEU A 195 4.20 7.28 -6.81
N VAL A 196 3.52 6.22 -7.23
CA VAL A 196 3.71 4.86 -6.68
C VAL A 196 4.79 4.14 -7.47
N VAL A 197 5.82 3.65 -6.77
CA VAL A 197 6.99 2.99 -7.37
C VAL A 197 7.19 1.61 -6.74
N GLY A 198 7.36 0.60 -7.57
CA GLY A 198 7.55 -0.77 -7.10
C GLY A 198 6.83 -1.78 -7.97
N VAL A 199 6.04 -2.65 -7.36
CA VAL A 199 5.20 -3.63 -8.05
C VAL A 199 3.81 -3.65 -7.43
N ASN A 200 2.89 -4.43 -8.00
CA ASN A 200 1.55 -4.60 -7.43
C ASN A 200 1.64 -4.94 -5.94
N THR A 201 0.70 -4.39 -5.19
CA THR A 201 0.46 -4.80 -3.80
C THR A 201 -0.11 -6.21 -3.72
N GLY A 202 -0.30 -6.76 -2.52
CA GLY A 202 -0.74 -8.13 -2.31
C GLY A 202 -2.20 -8.42 -2.66
N GLY A 203 -3.05 -7.39 -2.70
CA GLY A 203 -4.47 -7.55 -2.96
C GLY A 203 -5.22 -8.19 -1.80
N CYS A 204 -5.35 -7.49 -0.69
CA CYS A 204 -6.00 -7.94 0.54
C CYS A 204 -6.83 -6.81 1.18
N SER A 205 -7.51 -6.00 0.37
CA SER A 205 -8.28 -4.84 0.83
C SER A 205 -9.80 -4.97 0.67
N LEU A 206 -10.26 -6.07 0.03
CA LEU A 206 -11.70 -6.27 -0.25
C LEU A 206 -12.51 -6.47 1.02
N VAL A 207 -11.96 -7.15 2.03
CA VAL A 207 -12.69 -7.55 3.24
C VAL A 207 -12.11 -6.81 4.45
N PRO A 208 -12.62 -5.61 4.77
CA PRO A 208 -12.25 -4.89 5.97
C PRO A 208 -12.85 -5.54 7.22
N ASP A 209 -12.39 -5.10 8.38
CA ASP A 209 -12.95 -5.45 9.69
C ASP A 209 -12.99 -6.96 9.95
N ASN A 210 -11.82 -7.58 10.02
CA ASN A 210 -11.69 -9.00 10.32
C ASN A 210 -11.97 -9.30 11.78
N PHE A 211 -12.81 -10.31 12.02
CA PHE A 211 -13.11 -10.86 13.33
C PHE A 211 -12.39 -12.17 13.56
N THR A 212 -12.05 -12.41 14.81
CA THR A 212 -11.52 -13.70 15.23
C THR A 212 -12.56 -14.44 16.07
N CYS A 213 -12.97 -15.62 15.60
CA CYS A 213 -13.73 -16.57 16.39
C CYS A 213 -12.90 -17.80 16.74
N TYR A 214 -13.23 -18.43 17.82
CA TYR A 214 -12.53 -19.66 18.24
C TYR A 214 -13.47 -20.86 18.13
N LEU A 215 -13.00 -21.93 17.50
CA LEU A 215 -13.74 -23.19 17.44
C LEU A 215 -13.93 -23.73 18.86
N PRO A 216 -15.17 -24.04 19.29
CA PRO A 216 -15.48 -24.33 20.69
C PRO A 216 -14.79 -25.60 21.23
N ASN A 217 -14.48 -26.57 20.35
CA ASN A 217 -13.89 -27.84 20.77
C ASN A 217 -12.34 -27.86 20.70
N THR A 218 -11.75 -27.09 19.80
CA THR A 218 -10.30 -27.13 19.52
C THR A 218 -9.58 -25.87 19.96
N GLY A 219 -10.30 -24.75 20.14
CA GLY A 219 -9.73 -23.45 20.41
C GLY A 219 -8.98 -22.84 19.20
N LEU A 220 -9.10 -23.43 18.01
CA LEU A 220 -8.46 -22.89 16.82
C LEU A 220 -9.13 -21.57 16.40
N PRO A 221 -8.35 -20.52 16.11
CA PRO A 221 -8.89 -19.27 15.61
C PRO A 221 -9.38 -19.42 14.15
N ILE A 222 -10.49 -18.78 13.86
CA ILE A 222 -11.01 -18.56 12.49
C ILE A 222 -11.15 -17.06 12.30
N PHE A 223 -10.58 -16.56 11.21
CA PHE A 223 -10.66 -15.16 10.81
C PHE A 223 -11.69 -15.03 9.69
N PHE A 224 -12.58 -14.04 9.78
CA PHE A 224 -13.52 -13.71 8.73
C PHE A 224 -13.95 -12.25 8.84
N GLY A 225 -14.30 -11.65 7.70
CA GLY A 225 -14.84 -10.30 7.64
C GLY A 225 -16.36 -10.30 7.46
N THR A 226 -17.00 -9.19 7.80
CA THR A 226 -18.45 -9.00 7.67
C THR A 226 -18.81 -7.98 6.61
N GLY A 227 -17.84 -7.31 6.02
CA GLY A 227 -18.01 -6.27 5.03
C GLY A 227 -17.26 -6.52 3.74
N LEU A 228 -17.62 -5.76 2.71
CA LEU A 228 -16.90 -5.65 1.46
C LEU A 228 -16.55 -4.18 1.26
N GLY A 229 -15.29 -3.90 0.88
CA GLY A 229 -14.81 -2.57 0.57
C GLY A 229 -14.32 -2.48 -0.88
N PHE A 230 -14.87 -1.54 -1.64
CA PHE A 230 -14.43 -1.25 -3.00
C PHE A 230 -13.93 0.19 -3.04
N TYR A 231 -12.81 0.40 -3.71
CA TYR A 231 -12.18 1.70 -3.85
C TYR A 231 -12.16 2.14 -5.33
N GLU A 232 -12.04 3.41 -5.56
CA GLU A 232 -11.84 4.05 -6.88
C GLU A 232 -12.64 3.43 -8.04
N THR A 233 -12.11 2.40 -8.69
CA THR A 233 -12.67 1.74 -9.86
C THR A 233 -13.83 0.81 -9.55
N MET A 234 -14.12 0.54 -8.27
CA MET A 234 -15.13 -0.44 -7.83
C MET A 234 -14.85 -1.87 -8.29
N GLU A 235 -13.60 -2.20 -8.59
CA GLU A 235 -13.18 -3.53 -8.99
C GLU A 235 -12.75 -4.35 -7.76
N ASN A 236 -12.90 -5.66 -7.87
CA ASN A 236 -12.30 -6.58 -6.91
C ASN A 236 -10.79 -6.64 -7.16
N ARG A 237 -10.01 -6.18 -6.20
CA ARG A 237 -8.54 -6.20 -6.23
C ARG A 237 -7.93 -7.31 -5.39
N ASP A 238 -8.73 -8.16 -4.76
CA ASP A 238 -8.23 -9.31 -4.00
C ASP A 238 -7.38 -10.22 -4.89
N THR A 239 -6.22 -10.59 -4.37
CA THR A 239 -5.19 -11.40 -5.05
C THR A 239 -4.54 -10.76 -6.28
N VAL A 240 -4.98 -9.57 -6.69
CA VAL A 240 -4.41 -8.80 -7.82
C VAL A 240 -3.59 -7.62 -7.32
N GLY A 241 -4.07 -6.92 -6.30
CA GLY A 241 -3.46 -5.72 -5.74
C GLY A 241 -3.65 -4.47 -6.61
N TYR A 242 -2.99 -3.41 -6.20
CA TYR A 242 -2.96 -2.12 -6.87
C TYR A 242 -1.62 -1.96 -7.59
N ALA A 243 -1.69 -1.60 -8.87
CA ALA A 243 -0.49 -1.43 -9.69
C ALA A 243 0.23 -0.11 -9.35
N PRO A 244 1.57 -0.07 -9.42
CA PRO A 244 2.33 1.16 -9.31
C PRO A 244 2.25 1.98 -10.61
N ASP A 245 2.59 3.28 -10.50
CA ASP A 245 2.80 4.15 -11.66
C ASP A 245 4.09 3.80 -12.41
N LEU A 246 5.14 3.48 -11.66
CA LEU A 246 6.45 3.09 -12.18
C LEU A 246 6.88 1.74 -11.62
N TRP A 247 7.07 0.78 -12.50
CA TRP A 247 7.47 -0.57 -12.13
C TRP A 247 8.97 -0.64 -11.89
N VAL A 248 9.35 -1.08 -10.70
CA VAL A 248 10.75 -1.26 -10.30
C VAL A 248 10.83 -2.47 -9.40
N ASN A 249 11.89 -3.29 -9.57
CA ASN A 249 12.13 -4.38 -8.63
C ASN A 249 12.22 -3.82 -7.20
N PRO A 250 11.42 -4.30 -6.25
CA PRO A 250 11.30 -3.69 -4.92
C PRO A 250 12.63 -3.46 -4.18
N PRO A 251 13.62 -4.37 -4.19
CA PRO A 251 14.93 -4.10 -3.58
C PRO A 251 15.63 -2.87 -4.14
N ASP A 252 15.43 -2.54 -5.42
CA ASP A 252 16.11 -1.45 -6.12
C ASP A 252 15.36 -0.12 -6.06
N ALA A 253 14.13 -0.09 -5.52
CA ALA A 253 13.22 1.05 -5.63
C ALA A 253 13.78 2.34 -5.01
N LEU A 254 14.47 2.28 -3.87
CA LEU A 254 15.11 3.46 -3.26
C LEU A 254 16.18 4.06 -4.17
N ASP A 255 17.05 3.22 -4.73
CA ASP A 255 18.08 3.66 -5.66
C ASP A 255 17.49 4.22 -6.97
N ALA A 256 16.44 3.59 -7.48
CA ALA A 256 15.77 4.02 -8.70
C ALA A 256 15.14 5.41 -8.52
N VAL A 257 14.41 5.62 -7.42
CA VAL A 257 13.84 6.94 -7.09
C VAL A 257 14.92 7.99 -6.94
N ALA A 258 16.03 7.70 -6.23
CA ALA A 258 17.13 8.65 -6.08
C ALA A 258 17.76 9.02 -7.43
N ARG A 259 18.02 8.04 -8.33
CA ARG A 259 18.50 8.31 -9.70
C ARG A 259 17.53 9.15 -10.51
N MET A 260 16.22 8.87 -10.40
CA MET A 260 15.19 9.66 -11.08
C MET A 260 15.21 11.11 -10.58
N CYS A 261 15.31 11.33 -9.27
CA CYS A 261 15.41 12.67 -8.71
C CYS A 261 16.66 13.40 -9.22
N GLU A 262 17.81 12.73 -9.29
CA GLU A 262 19.04 13.29 -9.85
C GLU A 262 18.88 13.66 -11.33
N TYR A 263 18.31 12.75 -12.13
CA TYR A 263 18.11 12.94 -13.58
C TYR A 263 17.21 14.15 -13.90
N TYR A 264 16.09 14.29 -13.17
CA TYR A 264 15.14 15.38 -13.38
C TYR A 264 15.47 16.65 -12.55
N GLY A 265 16.58 16.65 -11.79
CA GLY A 265 17.01 17.79 -10.98
C GLY A 265 16.06 18.07 -9.80
N LEU A 266 15.31 17.07 -9.34
CA LEU A 266 14.45 17.19 -8.18
C LEU A 266 15.33 17.19 -6.91
N ARG A 267 15.10 18.15 -6.03
CA ARG A 267 15.88 18.31 -4.79
C ARG A 267 14.93 18.38 -3.61
N GLY A 268 15.33 17.68 -2.54
CA GLY A 268 14.68 17.77 -1.24
C GLY A 268 15.02 19.06 -0.50
#